data_59615cf038246f0f6a3d5e9e73b30884
#
_entry.id   59615cf038246f0f6a3d5e9e73b30884
#
_cell.length_a   1.000
_cell.length_b   1.000
_cell.length_c   1.000
_cell.angle_alpha   90.00
_cell.angle_beta   90.00
_cell.angle_gamma   90.00
#
_symmetry.space_group_name_H-M   'P 1'
#
loop_
_entity.id
_entity.type
_entity.pdbx_description
1 polymer ?
#
loop_
_entity_poly.entity_id
_entity_poly.type
_entity_poly.pdbx_seq_one_letter_code
_entity_poly.pdbx_strand_id
1 'polypeptide(L)'
;DVNDGCWKTARAIHVCNVPVLAACHGFVLGGGILLAGSADMVLATEDSYFGLPEIDRGALGGGAHLSRLFPLQAVRKMMFTGKPITAKRAFEYGSIESLHKDVSSLHKAAIVIAEDMASKSPIAMKLAKKALNQIEHGDVDEHYKSEQTFTLELYKSKDSQEARDAFVEKRDASFNDED
;
A
#
# COMPACT_ATOMS: atom_id res chain seq x y z
N ASP A 1 -21.01 3.31 15.05
CA ASP A 1 -21.04 4.45 14.17
C ASP A 1 -20.25 4.14 12.89
N VAL A 2 -20.77 4.55 11.73
CA VAL A 2 -20.18 4.27 10.40
C VAL A 2 -18.76 4.83 10.29
N ASN A 3 -18.53 6.05 10.77
CA ASN A 3 -17.22 6.70 10.72
C ASN A 3 -16.16 5.93 11.54
N ASP A 4 -16.56 5.44 12.71
CA ASP A 4 -15.67 4.60 13.55
C ASP A 4 -15.34 3.27 12.85
N GLY A 5 -16.33 2.67 12.18
CA GLY A 5 -16.12 1.47 11.36
C GLY A 5 -15.17 1.70 10.20
N CYS A 6 -15.32 2.79 9.46
CA CYS A 6 -14.43 3.20 8.38
C CYS A 6 -12.99 3.40 8.88
N TRP A 7 -12.82 4.15 9.98
CA TRP A 7 -11.50 4.37 10.58
C TRP A 7 -10.83 3.07 11.01
N LYS A 8 -11.55 2.19 11.71
CA LYS A 8 -11.01 0.89 12.16
C LYS A 8 -10.57 0.02 10.99
N THR A 9 -11.37 0.00 9.91
CA THR A 9 -11.05 -0.80 8.71
C THR A 9 -9.80 -0.26 8.01
N ALA A 10 -9.74 1.04 7.76
CA ALA A 10 -8.57 1.68 7.15
C ALA A 10 -7.30 1.44 7.99
N ARG A 11 -7.41 1.66 9.31
CA ARG A 11 -6.31 1.40 10.24
C ARG A 11 -5.85 -0.06 10.22
N ALA A 12 -6.77 -1.03 10.21
CA ALA A 12 -6.43 -2.45 10.22
C ALA A 12 -5.58 -2.84 9.00
N ILE A 13 -5.88 -2.28 7.83
CA ILE A 13 -5.09 -2.46 6.60
C ILE A 13 -3.71 -1.81 6.74
N HIS A 14 -3.68 -0.55 7.16
CA HIS A 14 -2.45 0.23 7.23
C HIS A 14 -1.44 -0.34 8.24
N VAL A 15 -1.91 -0.78 9.43
CA VAL A 15 -1.03 -1.32 10.48
C VAL A 15 -0.88 -2.86 10.43
N CYS A 16 -1.42 -3.51 9.41
CA CYS A 16 -1.27 -4.95 9.23
C CYS A 16 0.21 -5.33 9.22
N ASN A 17 0.56 -6.44 9.85
CA ASN A 17 1.96 -6.88 9.94
C ASN A 17 2.55 -7.38 8.61
N VAL A 18 1.70 -7.61 7.62
CA VAL A 18 2.12 -8.00 6.25
C VAL A 18 1.72 -6.93 5.24
N PRO A 19 2.44 -6.78 4.13
CA PRO A 19 2.01 -5.90 3.04
C PRO A 19 0.63 -6.29 2.52
N VAL A 20 -0.16 -5.29 2.17
CA VAL A 20 -1.52 -5.44 1.64
C VAL A 20 -1.59 -4.87 0.24
N LEU A 21 -2.10 -5.65 -0.70
CA LEU A 21 -2.38 -5.23 -2.07
C LEU A 21 -3.85 -4.88 -2.23
N ALA A 22 -4.15 -3.74 -2.84
CA ALA A 22 -5.49 -3.38 -3.28
C ALA A 22 -5.64 -3.67 -4.79
N ALA A 23 -6.43 -4.67 -5.14
CA ALA A 23 -6.79 -4.99 -6.52
C ALA A 23 -8.12 -4.32 -6.86
N CYS A 24 -8.08 -3.16 -7.48
CA CYS A 24 -9.20 -2.28 -7.72
C CYS A 24 -9.84 -2.51 -9.10
N HIS A 25 -11.17 -2.53 -9.17
CA HIS A 25 -11.91 -2.55 -10.43
C HIS A 25 -13.17 -1.68 -10.36
N GLY A 26 -13.62 -1.15 -11.49
CA GLY A 26 -14.77 -0.26 -11.57
C GLY A 26 -14.55 1.05 -10.80
N PHE A 27 -15.52 1.47 -9.98
CA PHE A 27 -15.42 2.72 -9.22
C PHE A 27 -14.75 2.53 -7.86
N VAL A 28 -13.73 3.35 -7.61
CA VAL A 28 -13.00 3.41 -6.32
C VAL A 28 -13.28 4.79 -5.72
N LEU A 29 -14.43 4.92 -5.07
CA LEU A 29 -14.95 6.19 -4.55
C LEU A 29 -15.18 6.11 -3.04
N GLY A 30 -15.05 7.22 -2.33
CA GLY A 30 -15.37 7.29 -0.90
C GLY A 30 -14.68 6.23 -0.06
N GLY A 31 -15.44 5.29 0.48
CA GLY A 31 -14.92 4.13 1.21
C GLY A 31 -13.92 3.29 0.41
N GLY A 32 -14.05 3.20 -0.91
CA GLY A 32 -13.07 2.55 -1.79
C GLY A 32 -11.71 3.25 -1.74
N ILE A 33 -11.68 4.58 -1.67
CA ILE A 33 -10.44 5.36 -1.47
C ILE A 33 -9.83 5.07 -0.10
N LEU A 34 -10.65 4.93 0.96
CA LEU A 34 -10.13 4.56 2.28
C LEU A 34 -9.39 3.21 2.24
N LEU A 35 -9.97 2.22 1.57
CA LEU A 35 -9.38 0.88 1.45
C LEU A 35 -8.11 0.90 0.60
N ALA A 36 -8.20 1.45 -0.62
CA ALA A 36 -7.06 1.53 -1.55
C ALA A 36 -5.91 2.38 -0.98
N GLY A 37 -6.23 3.54 -0.39
CA GLY A 37 -5.26 4.44 0.22
C GLY A 37 -4.68 3.94 1.54
N SER A 38 -5.22 2.91 2.15
CA SER A 38 -4.65 2.23 3.31
C SER A 38 -3.72 1.07 2.94
N ALA A 39 -3.82 0.57 1.72
CA ALA A 39 -2.97 -0.51 1.22
C ALA A 39 -1.54 -0.02 0.93
N ASP A 40 -0.63 -0.97 0.77
CA ASP A 40 0.79 -0.69 0.47
C ASP A 40 1.04 -0.54 -1.03
N MET A 41 0.26 -1.24 -1.84
CA MET A 41 0.30 -1.15 -3.30
C MET A 41 -1.11 -1.24 -3.88
N VAL A 42 -1.31 -0.60 -5.03
CA VAL A 42 -2.59 -0.61 -5.74
C VAL A 42 -2.38 -1.07 -7.17
N LEU A 43 -3.18 -2.04 -7.59
CA LEU A 43 -3.34 -2.47 -8.97
C LEU A 43 -4.77 -2.15 -9.40
N ALA A 44 -5.01 -1.91 -10.68
CA ALA A 44 -6.36 -1.60 -11.15
C ALA A 44 -6.67 -2.16 -12.54
N THR A 45 -7.96 -2.28 -12.85
CA THR A 45 -8.41 -2.47 -14.23
C THR A 45 -8.41 -1.14 -14.99
N GLU A 46 -8.24 -1.18 -16.32
CA GLU A 46 -8.17 0.01 -17.18
C GLU A 46 -9.44 0.88 -17.13
N ASP A 47 -10.60 0.26 -16.87
CA ASP A 47 -11.90 0.91 -16.74
C ASP A 47 -12.14 1.54 -15.36
N SER A 48 -11.23 1.36 -14.41
CA SER A 48 -11.39 1.91 -13.06
C SER A 48 -11.26 3.44 -13.03
N TYR A 49 -11.90 4.04 -12.03
CA TYR A 49 -11.76 5.46 -11.74
C TYR A 49 -11.79 5.73 -10.22
N PHE A 50 -11.08 6.77 -9.80
CA PHE A 50 -10.78 7.08 -8.41
C PHE A 50 -11.24 8.49 -8.06
N GLY A 51 -11.85 8.68 -6.89
CA GLY A 51 -12.27 10.01 -6.47
C GLY A 51 -12.98 10.08 -5.13
N LEU A 52 -13.22 11.32 -4.68
CA LEU A 52 -13.97 11.64 -3.48
C LEU A 52 -15.12 12.60 -3.83
N PRO A 53 -16.30 12.09 -4.20
CA PRO A 53 -17.45 12.91 -4.59
C PRO A 53 -18.27 13.43 -3.39
N GLU A 54 -17.78 13.26 -2.17
CA GLU A 54 -18.49 13.62 -0.93
C GLU A 54 -18.86 15.11 -0.87
N ILE A 55 -18.03 15.98 -1.46
CA ILE A 55 -18.28 17.43 -1.50
C ILE A 55 -19.62 17.76 -2.17
N ASP A 56 -20.02 17.01 -3.19
CA ASP A 56 -21.29 17.20 -3.90
C ASP A 56 -22.52 16.82 -3.03
N ARG A 57 -22.26 16.18 -1.89
CA ARG A 57 -23.28 15.72 -0.94
C ARG A 57 -23.17 16.40 0.43
N GLY A 58 -22.39 17.48 0.52
CA GLY A 58 -22.20 18.22 1.76
C GLY A 58 -21.40 17.43 2.82
N ALA A 59 -20.56 16.50 2.41
CA ALA A 59 -19.72 15.72 3.28
C ALA A 59 -18.24 15.88 2.93
N LEU A 60 -17.37 15.51 3.86
CA LEU A 60 -15.92 15.41 3.66
C LEU A 60 -15.44 14.05 4.18
N GLY A 61 -14.34 13.55 3.62
CA GLY A 61 -13.74 12.33 4.10
C GLY A 61 -12.72 11.77 3.12
N GLY A 62 -11.82 10.94 3.62
CA GLY A 62 -10.86 10.19 2.81
C GLY A 62 -9.69 10.99 2.23
N GLY A 63 -9.59 12.29 2.49
CA GLY A 63 -8.52 13.13 1.96
C GLY A 63 -7.12 12.69 2.38
N ALA A 64 -6.95 12.21 3.61
CA ALA A 64 -5.69 11.64 4.09
C ALA A 64 -5.28 10.40 3.27
N HIS A 65 -6.23 9.48 3.03
CA HIS A 65 -6.00 8.27 2.25
C HIS A 65 -5.79 8.58 0.75
N LEU A 66 -6.54 9.57 0.22
CA LEU A 66 -6.34 10.05 -1.15
C LEU A 66 -4.94 10.66 -1.32
N SER A 67 -4.42 11.35 -0.30
CA SER A 67 -3.08 11.97 -0.31
C SER A 67 -1.94 10.96 -0.29
N ARG A 68 -2.19 9.74 0.17
CA ARG A 68 -1.24 8.63 0.04
C ARG A 68 -1.16 8.09 -1.40
N LEU A 69 -2.23 8.22 -2.16
CA LEU A 69 -2.32 7.69 -3.52
C LEU A 69 -1.86 8.70 -4.57
N PHE A 70 -2.14 9.98 -4.37
CA PHE A 70 -2.04 10.97 -5.45
C PHE A 70 -1.20 12.20 -5.08
N PRO A 71 -0.53 12.82 -6.07
CA PRO A 71 0.14 14.10 -5.87
C PRO A 71 -0.83 15.18 -5.36
N LEU A 72 -0.34 16.06 -4.48
CA LEU A 72 -1.14 17.08 -3.79
C LEU A 72 -2.07 17.89 -4.71
N GLN A 73 -1.63 18.26 -5.91
CA GLN A 73 -2.46 19.03 -6.84
C GLN A 73 -3.63 18.20 -7.40
N ALA A 74 -3.42 16.90 -7.62
CA ALA A 74 -4.49 15.99 -8.05
C ALA A 74 -5.50 15.76 -6.92
N VAL A 75 -5.01 15.57 -5.68
CA VAL A 75 -5.85 15.46 -4.47
C VAL A 75 -6.76 16.68 -4.33
N ARG A 76 -6.18 17.88 -4.36
CA ARG A 76 -6.95 19.14 -4.25
C ARG A 76 -7.98 19.27 -5.35
N LYS A 77 -7.61 18.95 -6.59
CA LYS A 77 -8.56 18.98 -7.71
C LYS A 77 -9.72 18.01 -7.47
N MET A 78 -9.45 16.76 -7.11
CA MET A 78 -10.52 15.78 -6.86
C MET A 78 -11.42 16.19 -5.70
N MET A 79 -10.84 16.62 -4.58
CA MET A 79 -11.62 17.03 -3.40
C MET A 79 -12.45 18.29 -3.63
N PHE A 80 -11.91 19.29 -4.31
CA PHE A 80 -12.62 20.56 -4.51
C PHE A 80 -13.65 20.53 -5.62
N THR A 81 -13.54 19.57 -6.53
CA THR A 81 -14.47 19.49 -7.68
C THR A 81 -15.38 18.27 -7.64
N GLY A 82 -15.16 17.32 -6.72
CA GLY A 82 -15.88 16.05 -6.68
C GLY A 82 -15.63 15.14 -7.89
N LYS A 83 -14.78 15.57 -8.84
CA LYS A 83 -14.57 14.86 -10.11
C LYS A 83 -13.50 13.78 -9.98
N PRO A 84 -13.81 12.53 -10.34
CA PRO A 84 -12.86 11.44 -10.32
C PRO A 84 -11.83 11.56 -11.44
N ILE A 85 -10.74 10.79 -11.34
CA ILE A 85 -9.76 10.57 -12.36
C ILE A 85 -9.77 9.11 -12.82
N THR A 86 -9.38 8.85 -14.07
CA THR A 86 -9.30 7.51 -14.64
C THR A 86 -8.10 6.73 -14.08
N ALA A 87 -8.18 5.40 -14.10
CA ALA A 87 -7.05 4.52 -13.74
C ALA A 87 -5.81 4.80 -14.58
N LYS A 88 -5.97 5.11 -15.88
CA LYS A 88 -4.87 5.51 -16.74
C LYS A 88 -4.15 6.75 -16.19
N ARG A 89 -4.91 7.78 -15.76
CA ARG A 89 -4.29 8.99 -15.20
C ARG A 89 -3.65 8.71 -13.85
N ALA A 90 -4.24 7.84 -13.03
CA ALA A 90 -3.65 7.39 -11.78
C ALA A 90 -2.33 6.64 -11.99
N PHE A 91 -2.26 5.81 -13.03
CA PHE A 91 -1.03 5.12 -13.43
C PHE A 91 0.06 6.11 -13.90
N GLU A 92 -0.30 7.12 -14.70
CA GLU A 92 0.63 8.19 -15.11
C GLU A 92 1.21 8.98 -13.92
N TYR A 93 0.49 9.07 -12.81
CA TYR A 93 0.97 9.68 -11.57
C TYR A 93 1.85 8.74 -10.72
N GLY A 94 1.95 7.47 -11.08
CA GLY A 94 2.61 6.45 -10.27
C GLY A 94 1.80 6.02 -9.03
N SER A 95 0.50 6.32 -9.01
CA SER A 95 -0.41 5.96 -7.91
C SER A 95 -0.90 4.51 -7.98
N ILE A 96 -0.76 3.89 -9.13
CA ILE A 96 -1.12 2.50 -9.43
C ILE A 96 0.11 1.81 -9.97
N GLU A 97 0.42 0.63 -9.45
CA GLU A 97 1.58 -0.16 -9.86
C GLU A 97 1.42 -0.69 -11.28
N SER A 98 0.22 -1.21 -11.60
CA SER A 98 -0.07 -1.76 -12.93
C SER A 98 -1.54 -1.66 -13.31
N LEU A 99 -1.80 -1.61 -14.65
CA LEU A 99 -3.13 -1.62 -15.24
C LEU A 99 -3.40 -2.96 -15.92
N HIS A 100 -4.63 -3.45 -15.78
CA HIS A 100 -5.06 -4.73 -16.30
C HIS A 100 -6.35 -4.60 -17.11
N LYS A 101 -6.44 -5.39 -18.16
CA LYS A 101 -7.57 -5.35 -19.09
C LYS A 101 -8.91 -5.74 -18.44
N ASP A 102 -8.85 -6.67 -17.48
CA ASP A 102 -10.02 -7.24 -16.82
C ASP A 102 -9.70 -7.74 -15.41
N VAL A 103 -10.73 -8.08 -14.65
CA VAL A 103 -10.62 -8.57 -13.25
C VAL A 103 -9.82 -9.87 -13.15
N SER A 104 -9.90 -10.75 -14.14
CA SER A 104 -9.16 -12.02 -14.12
C SER A 104 -7.65 -11.79 -14.23
N SER A 105 -7.23 -10.94 -15.16
CA SER A 105 -5.81 -10.56 -15.31
C SER A 105 -5.31 -9.76 -14.12
N LEU A 106 -6.13 -8.87 -13.56
CA LEU A 106 -5.84 -8.13 -12.33
C LEU A 106 -5.57 -9.08 -11.16
N HIS A 107 -6.45 -10.03 -10.89
CA HIS A 107 -6.27 -10.98 -9.78
C HIS A 107 -5.03 -11.84 -9.97
N LYS A 108 -4.77 -12.33 -11.19
CA LYS A 108 -3.55 -13.12 -11.47
C LYS A 108 -2.29 -12.32 -11.17
N ALA A 109 -2.22 -11.06 -11.59
CA ALA A 109 -1.07 -10.20 -11.32
C ALA A 109 -0.91 -9.94 -9.81
N ALA A 110 -2.01 -9.66 -9.11
CA ALA A 110 -1.97 -9.45 -7.66
C ALA A 110 -1.46 -10.68 -6.91
N ILE A 111 -1.87 -11.88 -7.31
CA ILE A 111 -1.39 -13.15 -6.70
C ILE A 111 0.10 -13.33 -6.95
N VAL A 112 0.59 -13.08 -8.17
CA VAL A 112 2.04 -13.19 -8.48
C VAL A 112 2.87 -12.27 -7.58
N ILE A 113 2.44 -11.02 -7.38
CA ILE A 113 3.13 -10.08 -6.48
C ILE A 113 3.04 -10.57 -5.02
N ALA A 114 1.88 -11.05 -4.59
CA ALA A 114 1.70 -11.57 -3.24
C ALA A 114 2.58 -12.80 -2.96
N GLU A 115 2.70 -13.72 -3.90
CA GLU A 115 3.56 -14.90 -3.81
C GLU A 115 5.05 -14.49 -3.75
N ASP A 116 5.47 -13.52 -4.57
CA ASP A 116 6.84 -13.00 -4.50
C ASP A 116 7.14 -12.40 -3.12
N MET A 117 6.23 -11.58 -2.58
CA MET A 117 6.37 -11.04 -1.22
C MET A 117 6.38 -12.15 -0.16
N ALA A 118 5.51 -13.16 -0.28
CA ALA A 118 5.43 -14.27 0.66
C ALA A 118 6.68 -15.17 0.64
N SER A 119 7.47 -15.13 -0.43
CA SER A 119 8.76 -15.83 -0.51
C SER A 119 9.88 -15.19 0.30
N LYS A 120 9.69 -13.96 0.78
CA LYS A 120 10.70 -13.21 1.55
C LYS A 120 10.57 -13.51 3.05
N SER A 121 11.61 -13.13 3.82
CA SER A 121 11.57 -13.23 5.27
C SER A 121 10.34 -12.52 5.86
N PRO A 122 9.48 -13.19 6.63
CA PRO A 122 8.33 -12.57 7.29
C PRO A 122 8.72 -11.41 8.22
N ILE A 123 9.83 -11.55 8.95
CA ILE A 123 10.36 -10.51 9.84
C ILE A 123 10.81 -9.31 9.02
N ALA A 124 11.55 -9.53 7.92
CA ALA A 124 11.99 -8.45 7.05
C ALA A 124 10.80 -7.68 6.45
N MET A 125 9.78 -8.39 5.97
CA MET A 125 8.58 -7.75 5.40
C MET A 125 7.82 -6.93 6.43
N LYS A 126 7.63 -7.46 7.64
CA LYS A 126 7.01 -6.74 8.75
C LYS A 126 7.76 -5.47 9.11
N LEU A 127 9.09 -5.55 9.25
CA LEU A 127 9.93 -4.40 9.61
C LEU A 127 10.01 -3.37 8.48
N ALA A 128 10.09 -3.82 7.23
CA ALA A 128 10.06 -2.94 6.06
C ALA A 128 8.75 -2.13 5.99
N LYS A 129 7.59 -2.80 6.15
CA LYS A 129 6.30 -2.09 6.20
C LYS A 129 6.24 -1.09 7.35
N LYS A 130 6.68 -1.49 8.56
CA LYS A 130 6.71 -0.61 9.72
C LYS A 130 7.60 0.61 9.48
N ALA A 131 8.78 0.42 8.87
CA ALA A 131 9.69 1.49 8.51
C ALA A 131 9.05 2.45 7.47
N LEU A 132 8.48 1.92 6.39
CA LEU A 132 7.82 2.70 5.35
C LEU A 132 6.66 3.52 5.90
N ASN A 133 5.83 2.95 6.78
CA ASN A 133 4.74 3.68 7.43
C ASN A 133 5.22 4.86 8.30
N GLN A 134 6.46 4.84 8.79
CA GLN A 134 7.06 5.95 9.55
C GLN A 134 7.71 7.00 8.64
N ILE A 135 8.25 6.57 7.49
CA ILE A 135 8.88 7.47 6.51
C ILE A 135 7.86 8.32 5.75
N GLU A 136 6.63 7.86 5.67
CA GLU A 136 5.61 8.33 4.73
C GLU A 136 5.31 9.85 4.81
N HIS A 137 5.53 10.50 5.96
CA HIS A 137 5.32 11.94 6.16
C HIS A 137 6.33 12.51 7.14
N GLY A 138 7.22 13.45 6.71
CA GLY A 138 8.10 14.18 7.59
C GLY A 138 9.51 14.48 7.04
N ASP A 139 10.48 14.68 7.93
CA ASP A 139 11.86 14.93 7.60
C ASP A 139 12.58 13.64 7.18
N VAL A 140 13.18 13.65 6.00
CA VAL A 140 13.84 12.47 5.43
C VAL A 140 15.04 11.99 6.27
N ASP A 141 15.74 12.91 6.93
CA ASP A 141 16.89 12.54 7.76
C ASP A 141 16.45 11.86 9.07
N GLU A 142 15.38 12.36 9.69
CA GLU A 142 14.76 11.72 10.86
C GLU A 142 14.19 10.35 10.51
N HIS A 143 13.52 10.25 9.37
CA HIS A 143 12.98 8.99 8.87
C HIS A 143 14.07 7.97 8.55
N TYR A 144 15.19 8.41 7.94
CA TYR A 144 16.32 7.53 7.68
C TYR A 144 16.93 6.96 8.96
N LYS A 145 17.07 7.79 10.00
CA LYS A 145 17.51 7.31 11.32
C LYS A 145 16.54 6.30 11.93
N SER A 146 15.24 6.54 11.80
CA SER A 146 14.22 5.60 12.25
C SER A 146 14.31 4.27 11.50
N GLU A 147 14.45 4.31 10.18
CA GLU A 147 14.62 3.13 9.33
C GLU A 147 15.86 2.30 9.75
N GLN A 148 16.97 2.97 10.07
CA GLN A 148 18.19 2.29 10.54
C GLN A 148 17.94 1.47 11.82
N THR A 149 17.06 1.92 12.71
CA THR A 149 16.72 1.16 13.94
C THR A 149 16.04 -0.17 13.60
N PHE A 150 15.15 -0.19 12.61
CA PHE A 150 14.50 -1.42 12.14
C PHE A 150 15.47 -2.34 11.40
N THR A 151 16.41 -1.78 10.65
CA THR A 151 17.48 -2.55 10.01
C THR A 151 18.34 -3.26 11.06
N LEU A 152 18.71 -2.57 12.14
CA LEU A 152 19.47 -3.15 13.25
C LEU A 152 18.67 -4.21 14.02
N GLU A 153 17.35 -4.03 14.14
CA GLU A 153 16.45 -5.03 14.75
C GLU A 153 16.40 -6.28 13.87
N LEU A 154 16.22 -6.11 12.55
CA LEU A 154 16.21 -7.20 11.59
C LEU A 154 17.52 -8.00 11.61
N TYR A 155 18.67 -7.33 11.70
CA TYR A 155 19.98 -8.02 11.73
C TYR A 155 20.16 -8.95 12.93
N LYS A 156 19.37 -8.83 13.97
CA LYS A 156 19.38 -9.73 15.14
C LYS A 156 18.53 -10.98 14.94
N SER A 157 17.71 -11.02 13.90
CA SER A 157 16.81 -12.15 13.63
C SER A 157 17.53 -13.32 12.96
N LYS A 158 17.00 -14.52 13.19
CA LYS A 158 17.43 -15.74 12.50
C LYS A 158 17.17 -15.62 10.99
N ASP A 159 16.07 -15.00 10.59
CA ASP A 159 15.71 -14.79 9.19
C ASP A 159 16.74 -13.95 8.44
N SER A 160 17.29 -12.91 9.08
CA SER A 160 18.35 -12.11 8.49
C SER A 160 19.64 -12.91 8.29
N GLN A 161 19.98 -13.80 9.23
CA GLN A 161 21.12 -14.70 9.09
C GLN A 161 20.88 -15.69 7.95
N GLU A 162 19.71 -16.37 7.95
CA GLU A 162 19.33 -17.31 6.90
C GLU A 162 19.37 -16.66 5.50
N ALA A 163 18.83 -15.45 5.36
CA ALA A 163 18.85 -14.74 4.08
C ALA A 163 20.28 -14.47 3.58
N ARG A 164 21.21 -14.11 4.48
CA ARG A 164 22.63 -13.91 4.13
C ARG A 164 23.31 -15.21 3.74
N ASP A 165 23.09 -16.27 4.52
CA ASP A 165 23.72 -17.58 4.29
C ASP A 165 23.22 -18.17 2.97
N ALA A 166 21.90 -18.14 2.72
CA ALA A 166 21.30 -18.58 1.46
C ALA A 166 21.86 -17.82 0.25
N PHE A 167 22.06 -16.49 0.37
CA PHE A 167 22.67 -15.68 -0.69
C PHE A 167 24.11 -16.10 -0.99
N VAL A 168 24.93 -16.31 0.04
CA VAL A 168 26.33 -16.74 -0.10
C VAL A 168 26.41 -18.15 -0.70
N GLU A 169 25.54 -19.05 -0.26
CA GLU A 169 25.47 -20.45 -0.69
C GLU A 169 24.76 -20.65 -2.03
N LYS A 170 24.16 -19.58 -2.59
CA LYS A 170 23.39 -19.60 -3.85
C LYS A 170 22.24 -20.60 -3.85
N ARG A 171 21.52 -20.67 -2.75
CA ARG A 171 20.30 -21.46 -2.56
C ARG A 171 19.11 -20.57 -2.19
N ASP A 172 17.90 -21.11 -2.27
CA ASP A 172 16.72 -20.46 -1.75
C ASP A 172 16.76 -20.40 -0.20
N ALA A 173 16.35 -19.27 0.37
CA ALA A 173 16.22 -19.12 1.80
C ALA A 173 14.98 -19.86 2.31
N SER A 174 15.08 -20.45 3.49
CA SER A 174 13.97 -21.13 4.16
C SER A 174 13.68 -20.44 5.49
N PHE A 175 12.53 -19.75 5.56
CA PHE A 175 12.09 -19.02 6.74
C PHE A 175 11.09 -19.87 7.54
N ASN A 176 11.30 -19.96 8.86
CA ASN A 176 10.38 -20.64 9.76
C ASN A 176 9.62 -19.61 10.60
N ASP A 177 8.32 -19.84 10.80
CA ASP A 177 7.42 -18.97 11.58
C ASP A 177 7.69 -18.96 13.10
N GLU A 178 8.86 -19.44 13.52
CA GLU A 178 9.23 -19.54 14.94
C GLU A 178 10.10 -18.35 15.37
N ASP A 179 9.41 -17.19 15.65
CA ASP A 179 9.91 -16.19 16.63
C ASP A 179 8.74 -15.35 17.18
#